data_a50ffd33ae8c78a08d7d886bbca019df
#
_entry.id   a50ffd33ae8c78a08d7d886bbca019df
#
_cell.length_a   1.000
_cell.length_b   1.000
_cell.length_c   1.000
_cell.angle_alpha   90.00
_cell.angle_beta   90.00
_cell.angle_gamma   90.00
#
_symmetry.space_group_name_H-M   'P 1'
#
loop_
_entity.id
_entity.type
_entity.pdbx_description
1 polymer ?
#
loop_
_entity_poly.entity_id
_entity_poly.type
_entity_poly.pdbx_seq_one_letter_code
_entity_poly.pdbx_strand_id
1 'polypeptide(L)'
;MATTVKKKVAAVLTAALLIVVVLVAFLCFFGAICYRNIYGDTGFDSVIYTLFGGLGGLQPGLLWKFILGGIVPAVLCTAVVGLVVYLPKKAAWMPSKKVFKILSLCLSLVLIGHAAFHVGLVQYVWDLTHVTDLYEKEYKDPGKVSITFPEEKRNLIYIYLESMESSFLPQAEGGAMAVDLIPELNRLAKDNLNFSHNEFVGGMVEVPGATWTAGAMVAHSAGVPMIAPSDLADTFNGYGKDGVFLPGLNTLYNVLHDAGYYQALMVGSDANFGGRKTYFETHGVDKVYDLYTARADGIVPADYFVWWGMEDLHLYEYAKQKLTKMAQQDQPFAFTMLTVDTHHVGGYACSLCGNAYEENYDNVYSCASKQAAAFIQWIQQQDFYENTTIIITGDHFSMDSGYFKRTAGEDYTRHGYNCFINAAAEPQGATTNRQFTPLDMFPTTLAAMGCRIEGDQLGFGVNLFSNRITLVEEYGYEAFCEELKQRTEYYEEHFH
;
A
#
# COMPACT_ATOMS: atom_id res chain seq x y z
N MET A 1 49.62 39.05 6.77
CA MET A 1 48.22 39.33 6.43
C MET A 1 47.48 38.15 5.80
N ALA A 2 48.02 37.51 4.76
CA ALA A 2 47.41 36.34 4.06
C ALA A 2 47.13 35.13 4.96
N THR A 3 48.02 34.80 5.90
CA THR A 3 47.84 33.67 6.83
C THR A 3 46.69 33.88 7.84
N THR A 4 46.44 35.11 8.27
CA THR A 4 45.37 35.46 9.18
C THR A 4 44.01 35.42 8.48
N VAL A 5 43.93 35.82 7.22
CA VAL A 5 42.74 35.74 6.37
C VAL A 5 42.39 34.28 6.12
N LYS A 6 43.36 33.43 5.72
CA LYS A 6 43.17 31.99 5.54
C LYS A 6 42.61 31.28 6.80
N LYS A 7 43.14 31.61 7.99
CA LYS A 7 42.64 31.07 9.28
C LYS A 7 41.22 31.51 9.59
N LYS A 8 40.83 32.76 9.30
CA LYS A 8 39.46 33.25 9.48
C LYS A 8 38.49 32.56 8.53
N VAL A 9 38.84 32.43 7.26
CA VAL A 9 38.04 31.72 6.25
C VAL A 9 37.85 30.25 6.64
N ALA A 10 38.90 29.55 7.03
CA ALA A 10 38.78 28.15 7.50
C ALA A 10 37.88 28.01 8.74
N ALA A 11 37.94 28.95 9.66
CA ALA A 11 37.06 28.94 10.85
C ALA A 11 35.58 29.15 10.49
N VAL A 12 35.30 30.03 9.51
CA VAL A 12 33.92 30.26 9.03
C VAL A 12 33.40 29.04 8.28
N LEU A 13 34.22 28.43 7.40
CA LEU A 13 33.84 27.20 6.67
C LEU A 13 33.55 26.03 7.64
N THR A 14 34.42 25.85 8.65
CA THR A 14 34.19 24.80 9.68
C THR A 14 32.93 25.05 10.48
N ALA A 15 32.62 26.32 10.75
CA ALA A 15 31.37 26.68 11.44
C ALA A 15 30.13 26.39 10.59
N ALA A 16 30.18 26.78 9.32
CA ALA A 16 29.08 26.54 8.38
C ALA A 16 28.86 25.02 8.19
N LEU A 17 29.95 24.25 8.03
CA LEU A 17 29.86 22.79 7.91
C LEU A 17 29.23 22.14 9.15
N LEU A 18 29.60 22.57 10.36
CA LEU A 18 29.00 22.05 11.59
C LEU A 18 27.50 22.36 11.65
N ILE A 19 27.09 23.58 11.27
CA ILE A 19 25.66 23.94 11.25
C ILE A 19 24.90 23.06 10.25
N VAL A 20 25.47 22.81 9.07
CA VAL A 20 24.87 21.92 8.05
C VAL A 20 24.73 20.50 8.58
N VAL A 21 25.77 19.94 9.20
CA VAL A 21 25.74 18.58 9.77
C VAL A 21 24.66 18.47 10.86
N VAL A 22 24.57 19.46 11.74
CA VAL A 22 23.56 19.50 12.80
C VAL A 22 22.14 19.62 12.22
N LEU A 23 21.96 20.48 11.19
CA LEU A 23 20.69 20.63 10.51
C LEU A 23 20.24 19.31 9.86
N VAL A 24 21.13 18.66 9.12
CA VAL A 24 20.85 17.36 8.49
C VAL A 24 20.48 16.31 9.54
N ALA A 25 21.19 16.27 10.67
CA ALA A 25 20.89 15.31 11.73
C ALA A 25 19.49 15.54 12.33
N PHE A 26 19.09 16.79 12.58
CA PHE A 26 17.75 17.09 13.05
C PHE A 26 16.68 16.86 11.98
N LEU A 27 16.96 17.13 10.71
CA LEU A 27 16.04 16.82 9.61
C LEU A 27 15.80 15.32 9.50
N CYS A 28 16.85 14.49 9.59
CA CYS A 28 16.71 13.05 9.63
C CYS A 28 15.89 12.60 10.85
N PHE A 29 16.18 13.12 12.05
CA PHE A 29 15.51 12.73 13.27
C PHE A 29 14.02 13.09 13.28
N PHE A 30 13.68 14.36 13.06
CA PHE A 30 12.28 14.80 13.03
C PHE A 30 11.53 14.27 11.81
N GLY A 31 12.22 14.14 10.67
CA GLY A 31 11.69 13.51 9.47
C GLY A 31 11.29 12.05 9.70
N ALA A 32 12.15 11.27 10.34
CA ALA A 32 11.88 9.88 10.70
C ALA A 32 10.67 9.74 11.66
N ILE A 33 10.61 10.58 12.69
CA ILE A 33 9.47 10.61 13.63
C ILE A 33 8.18 11.00 12.87
N CYS A 34 8.23 12.04 12.03
CA CYS A 34 7.08 12.49 11.27
C CYS A 34 6.60 11.42 10.30
N TYR A 35 7.52 10.73 9.60
CA TYR A 35 7.22 9.62 8.72
C TYR A 35 6.50 8.49 9.45
N ARG A 36 7.04 8.00 10.58
CA ARG A 36 6.40 6.94 11.35
C ARG A 36 5.04 7.33 11.95
N ASN A 37 4.87 8.58 12.31
CA ASN A 37 3.57 9.07 12.79
C ASN A 37 2.50 9.12 11.70
N ILE A 38 2.91 9.25 10.44
CA ILE A 38 2.01 9.32 9.28
C ILE A 38 1.77 7.93 8.70
N TYR A 39 2.83 7.15 8.46
CA TYR A 39 2.77 5.90 7.71
C TYR A 39 2.89 4.64 8.58
N GLY A 40 3.13 4.78 9.88
CA GLY A 40 3.32 3.62 10.76
C GLY A 40 4.65 2.90 10.53
N ASP A 41 4.65 1.59 10.74
CA ASP A 41 5.83 0.71 10.59
C ASP A 41 5.80 -0.01 9.24
N THR A 42 6.07 0.71 8.17
CA THR A 42 5.95 0.25 6.77
C THR A 42 7.28 -0.16 6.16
N GLY A 43 8.29 -0.51 6.81
CA GLY A 43 9.58 -0.89 6.24
C GLY A 43 10.30 0.25 5.47
N PHE A 44 11.61 0.11 5.23
CA PHE A 44 12.41 1.14 4.59
C PHE A 44 12.20 1.19 3.05
N ASP A 45 11.82 0.11 2.43
CA ASP A 45 11.43 0.01 1.02
C ASP A 45 10.26 0.94 0.67
N SER A 46 9.26 1.09 1.55
CA SER A 46 8.18 2.06 1.35
C SER A 46 8.66 3.51 1.47
N VAL A 47 9.71 3.78 2.29
CA VAL A 47 10.36 5.09 2.33
C VAL A 47 11.05 5.39 1.00
N ILE A 48 11.80 4.43 0.46
CA ILE A 48 12.45 4.54 -0.86
C ILE A 48 11.40 4.80 -1.93
N TYR A 49 10.35 3.99 -1.95
CA TYR A 49 9.25 4.14 -2.90
C TYR A 49 8.62 5.53 -2.84
N THR A 50 8.29 6.02 -1.64
CA THR A 50 7.70 7.36 -1.45
C THR A 50 8.63 8.48 -1.92
N LEU A 51 9.93 8.39 -1.64
CA LEU A 51 10.90 9.42 -1.99
C LEU A 51 11.21 9.45 -3.50
N PHE A 52 11.27 8.29 -4.14
CA PHE A 52 11.69 8.15 -5.53
C PHE A 52 10.54 7.93 -6.51
N GLY A 53 9.40 7.46 -6.07
CA GLY A 53 8.18 7.30 -6.88
C GLY A 53 7.59 8.61 -7.40
N GLY A 54 7.97 9.74 -6.81
CA GLY A 54 7.50 11.09 -7.18
C GLY A 54 6.44 11.62 -6.23
N LEU A 55 6.33 12.94 -6.16
CA LEU A 55 5.37 13.65 -5.29
C LEU A 55 4.10 14.08 -6.05
N GLY A 56 3.95 13.66 -7.30
CA GLY A 56 2.76 13.94 -8.10
C GLY A 56 1.51 13.29 -7.50
N GLY A 57 0.46 14.07 -7.24
CA GLY A 57 -0.76 13.59 -6.60
C GLY A 57 -0.73 13.58 -5.06
N LEU A 58 0.37 13.99 -4.42
CA LEU A 58 0.46 14.07 -2.96
C LEU A 58 -0.55 15.09 -2.41
N GLN A 59 -1.28 14.70 -1.37
CA GLN A 59 -2.22 15.59 -0.69
C GLN A 59 -1.49 16.81 -0.06
N PRO A 60 -1.93 18.06 -0.33
CA PRO A 60 -1.26 19.25 0.20
C PRO A 60 -1.16 19.28 1.73
N GLY A 61 -2.16 18.74 2.44
CA GLY A 61 -2.17 18.67 3.91
C GLY A 61 -1.04 17.80 4.47
N LEU A 62 -0.64 16.77 3.75
CA LEU A 62 0.48 15.91 4.14
C LEU A 62 1.81 16.65 4.07
N LEU A 63 2.01 17.47 3.04
CA LEU A 63 3.19 18.33 2.92
C LEU A 63 3.33 19.28 4.11
N TRP A 64 2.22 19.89 4.56
CA TRP A 64 2.23 20.74 5.74
C TRP A 64 2.56 19.98 7.03
N LYS A 65 2.14 18.73 7.19
CA LYS A 65 2.54 17.89 8.32
C LYS A 65 4.05 17.67 8.36
N PHE A 66 4.68 17.38 7.19
CA PHE A 66 6.15 17.25 7.10
C PHE A 66 6.88 18.58 7.36
N ILE A 67 6.37 19.69 6.87
CA ILE A 67 6.96 21.02 7.14
C ILE A 67 6.91 21.32 8.64
N LEU A 68 5.73 21.23 9.26
CA LEU A 68 5.52 21.60 10.66
C LEU A 68 6.11 20.57 11.64
N GLY A 69 6.04 19.28 11.34
CA GLY A 69 6.54 18.21 12.20
C GLY A 69 8.02 17.85 11.97
N GLY A 70 8.56 18.09 10.77
CA GLY A 70 9.94 17.75 10.39
C GLY A 70 10.86 18.96 10.27
N ILE A 71 10.56 19.87 9.32
CA ILE A 71 11.49 20.96 8.94
C ILE A 71 11.55 22.04 10.02
N VAL A 72 10.40 22.52 10.51
CA VAL A 72 10.34 23.61 11.49
C VAL A 72 11.11 23.26 12.77
N PRO A 73 10.84 22.13 13.46
CA PRO A 73 11.59 21.77 14.66
C PRO A 73 13.09 21.55 14.39
N ALA A 74 13.47 20.99 13.23
CA ALA A 74 14.86 20.82 12.86
C ALA A 74 15.60 22.15 12.76
N VAL A 75 15.01 23.14 12.09
CA VAL A 75 15.58 24.49 11.96
C VAL A 75 15.69 25.17 13.33
N LEU A 76 14.66 25.09 14.16
CA LEU A 76 14.66 25.69 15.51
C LEU A 76 15.75 25.06 16.40
N CYS A 77 15.85 23.74 16.43
CA CYS A 77 16.87 23.04 17.20
C CYS A 77 18.29 23.37 16.71
N THR A 78 18.48 23.43 15.38
CA THR A 78 19.77 23.84 14.78
C THR A 78 20.13 25.27 15.18
N ALA A 79 19.18 26.20 15.17
CA ALA A 79 19.40 27.58 15.60
C ALA A 79 19.82 27.65 17.08
N VAL A 80 19.16 26.85 17.96
CA VAL A 80 19.53 26.78 19.38
C VAL A 80 20.96 26.25 19.55
N VAL A 81 21.33 25.15 18.87
CA VAL A 81 22.70 24.61 18.91
C VAL A 81 23.70 25.63 18.39
N GLY A 82 23.40 26.29 17.28
CA GLY A 82 24.22 27.36 16.71
C GLY A 82 24.45 28.50 17.71
N LEU A 83 23.40 28.98 18.37
CA LEU A 83 23.49 30.00 19.42
C LEU A 83 24.40 29.55 20.58
N VAL A 84 24.20 28.32 21.10
CA VAL A 84 25.03 27.79 22.20
C VAL A 84 26.50 27.67 21.81
N VAL A 85 26.80 27.18 20.59
CA VAL A 85 28.17 26.99 20.11
C VAL A 85 28.89 28.29 19.83
N TYR A 86 28.18 29.32 19.32
CA TYR A 86 28.81 30.57 18.83
C TYR A 86 28.62 31.78 19.73
N LEU A 87 27.71 31.73 20.72
CA LEU A 87 27.59 32.78 21.74
C LEU A 87 28.93 32.98 22.50
N PRO A 88 29.21 34.21 22.94
CA PRO A 88 30.39 34.46 23.76
C PRO A 88 30.27 33.77 25.10
N LYS A 89 31.37 33.17 25.56
CA LYS A 89 31.45 32.50 26.86
C LYS A 89 31.23 33.53 27.97
N LYS A 90 30.11 33.41 28.74
CA LYS A 90 29.74 34.34 29.78
C LYS A 90 30.08 33.85 31.20
N ALA A 91 30.35 32.56 31.39
CA ALA A 91 30.63 31.99 32.70
C ALA A 91 31.83 31.03 32.67
N ALA A 92 32.59 30.99 33.75
CA ALA A 92 33.80 30.16 33.87
C ALA A 92 33.50 28.65 33.85
N TRP A 93 32.31 28.25 34.28
CA TRP A 93 31.85 26.85 34.29
C TRP A 93 31.41 26.33 32.92
N MET A 94 31.21 27.21 31.94
CA MET A 94 30.79 26.79 30.60
C MET A 94 31.94 26.03 29.88
N PRO A 95 31.61 24.87 29.22
CA PRO A 95 32.58 24.12 28.44
C PRO A 95 33.25 24.97 27.34
N SER A 96 34.43 24.57 26.90
CA SER A 96 35.09 25.27 25.80
C SER A 96 34.32 25.09 24.48
N LYS A 97 34.44 26.06 23.56
CA LYS A 97 33.82 25.95 22.22
C LYS A 97 34.23 24.68 21.48
N LYS A 98 35.40 24.11 21.75
CA LYS A 98 35.86 22.83 21.18
C LYS A 98 34.98 21.67 21.72
N VAL A 99 34.71 21.66 23.02
CA VAL A 99 33.85 20.65 23.65
C VAL A 99 32.43 20.73 23.11
N PHE A 100 31.84 21.92 22.99
CA PHE A 100 30.51 22.07 22.39
C PHE A 100 30.43 21.57 20.94
N LYS A 101 31.47 21.82 20.11
CA LYS A 101 31.50 21.28 18.74
C LYS A 101 31.57 19.74 18.72
N ILE A 102 32.37 19.15 19.62
CA ILE A 102 32.46 17.69 19.72
C ILE A 102 31.11 17.11 20.19
N LEU A 103 30.49 17.71 21.21
CA LEU A 103 29.15 17.28 21.68
C LEU A 103 28.09 17.41 20.59
N SER A 104 28.12 18.49 19.79
CA SER A 104 27.19 18.65 18.66
C SER A 104 27.40 17.58 17.59
N LEU A 105 28.62 17.17 17.29
CA LEU A 105 28.89 16.07 16.37
C LEU A 105 28.43 14.72 16.94
N CYS A 106 28.72 14.45 18.22
CA CYS A 106 28.23 13.26 18.89
C CYS A 106 26.69 13.20 18.90
N LEU A 107 26.03 14.33 19.20
CA LEU A 107 24.58 14.44 19.13
C LEU A 107 24.07 14.16 17.72
N SER A 108 24.72 14.73 16.70
CA SER A 108 24.33 14.48 15.30
C SER A 108 24.42 13.00 14.93
N LEU A 109 25.47 12.30 15.36
CA LEU A 109 25.61 10.87 15.11
C LEU A 109 24.51 10.06 15.80
N VAL A 110 24.16 10.40 17.04
CA VAL A 110 23.06 9.76 17.79
C VAL A 110 21.73 9.99 17.09
N LEU A 111 21.45 11.22 16.67
CA LEU A 111 20.20 11.56 15.98
C LEU A 111 20.07 10.84 14.64
N ILE A 112 21.13 10.77 13.85
CA ILE A 112 21.15 10.06 12.57
C ILE A 112 20.99 8.54 12.81
N GLY A 113 21.71 7.97 13.78
CA GLY A 113 21.59 6.57 14.12
C GLY A 113 20.17 6.21 14.60
N HIS A 114 19.57 7.07 15.43
CA HIS A 114 18.18 6.91 15.86
C HIS A 114 17.20 6.99 14.68
N ALA A 115 17.38 7.95 13.78
CA ALA A 115 16.56 8.07 12.58
C ALA A 115 16.67 6.83 11.71
N ALA A 116 17.90 6.36 11.42
CA ALA A 116 18.15 5.16 10.65
C ALA A 116 17.48 3.91 11.23
N PHE A 117 17.56 3.77 12.56
CA PHE A 117 16.87 2.67 13.27
C PHE A 117 15.34 2.81 13.15
N HIS A 118 14.82 4.01 13.35
CA HIS A 118 13.37 4.27 13.35
C HIS A 118 12.69 4.07 12.00
N VAL A 119 13.38 4.35 10.89
CA VAL A 119 12.83 4.12 9.53
C VAL A 119 13.15 2.72 8.99
N GLY A 120 13.76 1.83 9.80
CA GLY A 120 14.08 0.48 9.38
C GLY A 120 15.29 0.36 8.45
N LEU A 121 16.10 1.43 8.26
CA LEU A 121 17.29 1.39 7.39
C LEU A 121 18.31 0.33 7.82
N VAL A 122 18.49 0.12 9.13
CA VAL A 122 19.45 -0.87 9.64
C VAL A 122 19.02 -2.28 9.23
N GLN A 123 17.72 -2.59 9.38
CA GLN A 123 17.17 -3.89 8.98
C GLN A 123 17.26 -4.03 7.46
N TYR A 124 16.85 -3.03 6.69
CA TYR A 124 16.93 -3.03 5.23
C TYR A 124 18.36 -3.31 4.71
N VAL A 125 19.38 -2.67 5.30
CA VAL A 125 20.79 -2.95 4.92
C VAL A 125 21.19 -4.38 5.31
N TRP A 126 20.69 -4.89 6.45
CA TRP A 126 20.91 -6.28 6.84
C TRP A 126 20.27 -7.22 5.79
N ASP A 127 19.03 -7.00 5.41
CA ASP A 127 18.29 -7.82 4.46
C ASP A 127 18.99 -7.84 3.08
N LEU A 128 19.51 -6.69 2.61
CA LEU A 128 20.32 -6.61 1.38
C LEU A 128 21.63 -7.43 1.42
N THR A 129 22.14 -7.77 2.60
CA THR A 129 23.35 -8.60 2.75
C THR A 129 23.06 -10.09 2.84
N HIS A 130 21.78 -10.47 2.97
CA HIS A 130 21.32 -11.84 2.99
C HIS A 130 20.59 -12.15 1.70
N VAL A 131 20.89 -13.29 1.11
CA VAL A 131 20.31 -13.71 -0.17
C VAL A 131 19.38 -14.89 0.10
N THR A 132 18.14 -14.79 -0.39
CA THR A 132 17.17 -15.89 -0.37
C THR A 132 17.20 -16.66 -1.68
N ASP A 133 16.93 -17.95 -1.61
CA ASP A 133 16.66 -18.82 -2.75
C ASP A 133 15.15 -19.18 -2.84
N LEU A 134 14.29 -18.39 -2.19
CA LEU A 134 12.85 -18.60 -2.16
C LEU A 134 12.24 -18.57 -3.56
N TYR A 135 12.73 -17.66 -4.43
CA TYR A 135 12.24 -17.53 -5.80
C TYR A 135 12.55 -18.77 -6.64
N GLU A 136 13.76 -19.30 -6.54
CA GLU A 136 14.17 -20.49 -7.26
C GLU A 136 13.42 -21.75 -6.80
N LYS A 137 13.04 -21.80 -5.53
CA LYS A 137 12.34 -22.95 -4.93
C LYS A 137 10.82 -22.89 -5.15
N GLU A 138 10.20 -21.76 -4.86
CA GLU A 138 8.76 -21.66 -4.68
C GLU A 138 8.04 -20.85 -5.75
N TYR A 139 8.72 -19.94 -6.46
CA TYR A 139 8.05 -19.13 -7.47
C TYR A 139 7.56 -19.98 -8.65
N LYS A 140 6.29 -19.86 -8.97
CA LYS A 140 5.68 -20.49 -10.15
C LYS A 140 5.34 -19.42 -11.18
N ASP A 141 6.17 -19.35 -12.22
CA ASP A 141 5.98 -18.41 -13.33
C ASP A 141 4.63 -18.63 -14.02
N PRO A 142 3.69 -17.68 -13.95
CA PRO A 142 2.36 -17.87 -14.56
C PRO A 142 2.41 -18.08 -16.08
N GLY A 143 3.46 -17.60 -16.75
CA GLY A 143 3.68 -17.85 -18.19
C GLY A 143 4.06 -19.27 -18.52
N LYS A 144 4.42 -20.08 -17.52
CA LYS A 144 4.78 -21.51 -17.69
C LYS A 144 3.77 -22.48 -17.08
N VAL A 145 2.79 -21.97 -16.31
CA VAL A 145 1.73 -22.77 -15.71
C VAL A 145 0.55 -22.85 -16.68
N SER A 146 -0.02 -24.03 -16.85
CA SER A 146 -1.22 -24.20 -17.67
C SER A 146 -2.44 -23.62 -16.93
N ILE A 147 -3.07 -22.61 -17.53
CA ILE A 147 -4.29 -21.96 -17.02
C ILE A 147 -5.39 -22.20 -18.06
N THR A 148 -6.45 -22.91 -17.67
CA THR A 148 -7.57 -23.24 -18.56
C THR A 148 -8.80 -22.48 -18.13
N PHE A 149 -9.29 -21.61 -18.99
CA PHE A 149 -10.55 -20.89 -18.79
C PHE A 149 -11.76 -21.80 -19.04
N PRO A 150 -12.91 -21.52 -18.40
CA PRO A 150 -14.18 -22.17 -18.76
C PRO A 150 -14.57 -21.82 -20.20
N GLU A 151 -15.41 -22.67 -20.82
CA GLU A 151 -15.90 -22.44 -22.19
C GLU A 151 -16.64 -21.10 -22.29
N GLU A 152 -17.50 -20.82 -21.34
CA GLU A 152 -18.13 -19.50 -21.15
C GLU A 152 -17.33 -18.70 -20.12
N LYS A 153 -16.60 -17.67 -20.61
CA LYS A 153 -15.76 -16.81 -19.80
C LYS A 153 -16.62 -15.85 -18.99
N ARG A 154 -16.34 -15.78 -17.69
CA ARG A 154 -17.05 -14.86 -16.78
C ARG A 154 -16.38 -13.50 -16.77
N ASN A 155 -17.16 -12.43 -16.61
CA ASN A 155 -16.63 -11.11 -16.30
C ASN A 155 -16.02 -11.10 -14.88
N LEU A 156 -15.08 -10.19 -14.67
CA LEU A 156 -14.47 -9.90 -13.37
C LEU A 156 -14.77 -8.46 -12.96
N ILE A 157 -15.25 -8.27 -11.73
CA ILE A 157 -15.25 -6.97 -11.06
C ILE A 157 -14.38 -7.14 -9.80
N TYR A 158 -13.23 -6.46 -9.77
CA TYR A 158 -12.28 -6.51 -8.66
C TYR A 158 -12.24 -5.17 -7.94
N ILE A 159 -12.66 -5.16 -6.68
CA ILE A 159 -12.81 -3.93 -5.88
C ILE A 159 -11.79 -3.95 -4.75
N TYR A 160 -10.80 -3.09 -4.86
CA TYR A 160 -9.95 -2.72 -3.74
C TYR A 160 -10.67 -1.66 -2.90
N LEU A 161 -10.97 -1.99 -1.66
CA LEU A 161 -11.41 -1.03 -0.66
C LEU A 161 -10.16 -0.53 0.07
N GLU A 162 -9.83 0.72 -0.13
CA GLU A 162 -8.66 1.36 0.48
C GLU A 162 -8.61 1.11 1.99
N SER A 163 -7.52 0.50 2.47
CA SER A 163 -7.26 0.25 3.90
C SER A 163 -8.37 -0.52 4.63
N MET A 164 -9.14 -1.37 3.96
CA MET A 164 -10.27 -2.07 4.56
C MET A 164 -9.85 -3.39 5.22
N GLU A 165 -10.24 -3.56 6.47
CA GLU A 165 -9.83 -4.68 7.31
C GLU A 165 -11.02 -5.35 8.00
N SER A 166 -10.90 -6.65 8.25
CA SER A 166 -11.77 -7.36 9.20
C SER A 166 -11.55 -6.91 10.65
N SER A 167 -10.47 -6.16 10.92
CA SER A 167 -10.21 -5.49 12.20
C SER A 167 -11.34 -4.53 12.62
N PHE A 168 -12.11 -3.99 11.68
CA PHE A 168 -13.25 -3.09 11.95
C PHE A 168 -14.53 -3.82 12.39
N LEU A 169 -14.51 -5.14 12.45
CA LEU A 169 -15.57 -5.97 13.05
C LEU A 169 -15.54 -5.89 14.59
N PRO A 170 -16.64 -6.28 15.25
CA PRO A 170 -16.68 -6.29 16.71
C PRO A 170 -15.78 -7.39 17.30
N GLN A 171 -15.28 -7.16 18.52
CA GLN A 171 -14.45 -8.13 19.24
C GLN A 171 -15.14 -9.49 19.41
N ALA A 172 -16.45 -9.50 19.58
CA ALA A 172 -17.24 -10.74 19.69
C ALA A 172 -17.22 -11.60 18.41
N GLU A 173 -16.81 -11.03 17.27
CA GLU A 173 -16.68 -11.68 15.97
C GLU A 173 -15.22 -11.69 15.47
N GLY A 174 -14.24 -11.60 16.39
CA GLY A 174 -12.82 -11.67 16.06
C GLY A 174 -12.19 -10.37 15.55
N GLY A 175 -12.95 -9.28 15.47
CA GLY A 175 -12.43 -7.95 15.14
C GLY A 175 -11.81 -7.24 16.34
N ALA A 176 -11.45 -5.97 16.15
CA ALA A 176 -10.83 -5.15 17.19
C ALA A 176 -11.79 -4.17 17.86
N MET A 177 -12.95 -3.91 17.28
CA MET A 177 -13.81 -2.79 17.67
C MET A 177 -14.84 -3.20 18.74
N ALA A 178 -15.31 -2.20 19.50
CA ALA A 178 -16.40 -2.41 20.45
C ALA A 178 -17.77 -2.68 19.77
N VAL A 179 -17.93 -2.16 18.56
CA VAL A 179 -19.12 -2.29 17.73
C VAL A 179 -18.72 -2.64 16.29
N ASP A 180 -19.67 -3.14 15.51
CA ASP A 180 -19.45 -3.39 14.08
C ASP A 180 -19.43 -2.05 13.33
N LEU A 181 -18.26 -1.65 12.84
CA LEU A 181 -18.10 -0.42 12.06
C LEU A 181 -18.42 -0.63 10.57
N ILE A 182 -18.44 -1.87 10.10
CA ILE A 182 -18.64 -2.22 8.70
C ILE A 182 -19.78 -3.25 8.51
N PRO A 183 -20.99 -3.01 9.09
CA PRO A 183 -22.03 -4.04 9.19
C PRO A 183 -22.54 -4.54 7.83
N GLU A 184 -22.53 -3.70 6.80
CA GLU A 184 -22.95 -4.11 5.45
C GLU A 184 -21.92 -5.04 4.80
N LEU A 185 -20.62 -4.74 4.92
CA LEU A 185 -19.54 -5.60 4.44
C LEU A 185 -19.47 -6.91 5.25
N ASN A 186 -19.68 -6.84 6.58
CA ASN A 186 -19.78 -8.02 7.43
C ASN A 186 -20.88 -8.96 6.94
N ARG A 187 -22.06 -8.42 6.63
CA ARG A 187 -23.18 -9.20 6.08
C ARG A 187 -22.83 -9.79 4.71
N LEU A 188 -22.24 -8.99 3.79
CA LEU A 188 -21.82 -9.49 2.48
C LEU A 188 -20.87 -10.67 2.61
N ALA A 189 -19.89 -10.60 3.51
CA ALA A 189 -18.94 -11.69 3.75
C ALA A 189 -19.59 -12.93 4.36
N LYS A 190 -20.61 -12.77 5.23
CA LYS A 190 -21.40 -13.89 5.81
C LYS A 190 -22.34 -14.54 4.81
N ASP A 191 -22.89 -13.75 3.88
CA ASP A 191 -23.86 -14.23 2.89
C ASP A 191 -23.17 -14.82 1.64
N ASN A 192 -21.86 -14.62 1.49
CA ASN A 192 -21.05 -15.06 0.36
C ASN A 192 -19.78 -15.78 0.85
N LEU A 193 -18.84 -16.05 -0.04
CA LEU A 193 -17.60 -16.72 0.32
C LEU A 193 -16.60 -15.72 0.91
N ASN A 194 -16.11 -16.01 2.11
CA ASN A 194 -15.01 -15.33 2.78
C ASN A 194 -13.94 -16.35 3.17
N PHE A 195 -12.69 -16.10 2.86
CA PHE A 195 -11.57 -16.85 3.42
C PHE A 195 -11.10 -16.16 4.70
N SER A 196 -10.95 -16.93 5.77
CA SER A 196 -10.77 -16.41 7.11
C SER A 196 -9.66 -17.11 7.87
N HIS A 197 -8.91 -16.32 8.65
CA HIS A 197 -7.92 -16.79 9.60
C HIS A 197 -8.54 -17.38 10.89
N ASN A 198 -9.83 -17.20 11.11
CA ASN A 198 -10.57 -17.67 12.27
C ASN A 198 -11.94 -18.29 11.91
N GLU A 199 -12.82 -18.51 12.87
CA GLU A 199 -14.16 -19.09 12.65
C GLU A 199 -15.21 -18.06 12.20
N PHE A 200 -14.88 -16.78 12.24
CA PHE A 200 -15.77 -15.66 11.85
C PHE A 200 -15.34 -15.09 10.49
N VAL A 201 -15.94 -13.98 10.10
CA VAL A 201 -15.43 -13.19 8.97
C VAL A 201 -14.03 -12.68 9.32
N GLY A 202 -13.07 -12.99 8.47
CA GLY A 202 -11.68 -12.67 8.67
C GLY A 202 -10.97 -12.33 7.37
N GLY A 203 -9.67 -12.57 7.33
CA GLY A 203 -8.94 -12.28 6.11
C GLY A 203 -7.45 -12.56 6.16
N MET A 204 -6.74 -11.90 5.28
CA MET A 204 -5.33 -12.09 5.00
C MET A 204 -4.42 -11.34 5.97
N VAL A 205 -3.21 -11.86 6.17
CA VAL A 205 -2.11 -11.13 6.82
C VAL A 205 -1.28 -10.40 5.76
N GLU A 206 -0.75 -9.23 6.12
CA GLU A 206 0.17 -8.50 5.23
C GLU A 206 1.54 -9.19 5.15
N VAL A 207 2.23 -8.95 4.04
CA VAL A 207 3.63 -9.34 3.85
C VAL A 207 4.47 -8.14 3.44
N PRO A 208 5.80 -8.16 3.67
CA PRO A 208 6.70 -7.14 3.14
C PRO A 208 6.50 -6.92 1.65
N GLY A 209 6.61 -5.68 1.20
CA GLY A 209 6.37 -5.31 -0.20
C GLY A 209 4.90 -5.21 -0.61
N ALA A 210 3.92 -5.48 0.29
CA ALA A 210 2.49 -5.37 0.05
C ALA A 210 1.76 -4.44 1.06
N THR A 211 2.49 -3.62 1.82
CA THR A 211 1.97 -2.80 2.92
C THR A 211 1.56 -1.38 2.51
N TRP A 212 1.48 -1.10 1.22
CA TRP A 212 0.98 0.16 0.63
C TRP A 212 0.28 -0.14 -0.69
N THR A 213 -0.59 0.75 -1.14
CA THR A 213 -1.51 0.54 -2.27
C THR A 213 -0.86 -0.07 -3.52
N ALA A 214 0.23 0.54 -4.03
CA ALA A 214 0.85 0.03 -5.26
C ALA A 214 1.51 -1.34 -5.05
N GLY A 215 2.20 -1.55 -3.92
CA GLY A 215 2.78 -2.85 -3.56
C GLY A 215 1.71 -3.91 -3.38
N ALA A 216 0.61 -3.58 -2.72
CA ALA A 216 -0.53 -4.47 -2.56
C ALA A 216 -1.17 -4.85 -3.90
N MET A 217 -1.38 -3.88 -4.81
CA MET A 217 -1.90 -4.17 -6.15
C MET A 217 -0.99 -5.11 -6.95
N VAL A 218 0.34 -4.96 -6.84
CA VAL A 218 1.31 -5.91 -7.41
C VAL A 218 1.14 -7.28 -6.76
N ALA A 219 1.11 -7.36 -5.44
CA ALA A 219 0.97 -8.63 -4.71
C ALA A 219 -0.30 -9.39 -5.09
N HIS A 220 -1.45 -8.70 -5.10
CA HIS A 220 -2.75 -9.27 -5.46
C HIS A 220 -2.84 -9.73 -6.92
N SER A 221 -2.09 -9.13 -7.82
CA SER A 221 -2.19 -9.40 -9.26
C SER A 221 -1.05 -10.22 -9.84
N ALA A 222 0.11 -10.26 -9.18
CA ALA A 222 1.29 -11.00 -9.65
C ALA A 222 1.72 -12.15 -8.71
N GLY A 223 1.16 -12.20 -7.48
CA GLY A 223 1.54 -13.21 -6.49
C GLY A 223 2.98 -13.08 -6.00
N VAL A 224 3.55 -11.88 -6.08
CA VAL A 224 4.91 -11.56 -5.58
C VAL A 224 4.88 -10.22 -4.84
N PRO A 225 5.74 -10.01 -3.83
CA PRO A 225 5.87 -8.69 -3.20
C PRO A 225 6.52 -7.70 -4.16
N MET A 226 6.26 -6.41 -3.98
CA MET A 226 6.98 -5.37 -4.69
C MET A 226 8.28 -5.05 -3.95
N ILE A 227 9.42 -5.35 -4.56
CA ILE A 227 10.76 -5.10 -4.00
C ILE A 227 11.35 -3.87 -4.68
N ALA A 228 11.93 -2.96 -3.89
CA ALA A 228 12.68 -1.83 -4.42
C ALA A 228 13.98 -2.33 -5.05
N PRO A 229 14.37 -1.84 -6.25
CA PRO A 229 15.63 -2.22 -6.89
C PRO A 229 16.84 -1.97 -5.98
N SER A 230 17.83 -2.86 -6.01
CA SER A 230 19.06 -2.72 -5.23
C SER A 230 19.95 -1.56 -5.72
N ASP A 231 19.83 -1.18 -6.99
CA ASP A 231 20.47 0.00 -7.56
C ASP A 231 19.53 1.21 -7.47
N LEU A 232 19.91 2.20 -6.68
CA LEU A 232 19.15 3.44 -6.52
C LEU A 232 18.99 4.23 -7.84
N ALA A 233 19.86 4.04 -8.83
CA ALA A 233 19.73 4.62 -10.15
C ALA A 233 18.56 3.99 -10.92
N ASP A 234 18.37 2.68 -10.80
CA ASP A 234 17.28 1.94 -11.43
C ASP A 234 15.96 2.12 -10.68
N THR A 235 15.97 2.53 -9.41
CA THR A 235 14.75 2.81 -8.64
C THR A 235 13.83 3.79 -9.34
N PHE A 236 14.38 4.80 -10.02
CA PHE A 236 13.60 5.75 -10.82
C PHE A 236 12.96 5.12 -12.04
N ASN A 237 13.60 4.12 -12.65
CA ASN A 237 13.14 3.45 -13.85
C ASN A 237 12.19 2.30 -13.50
N GLY A 238 12.51 1.52 -12.46
CA GLY A 238 11.72 0.39 -12.00
C GLY A 238 10.29 0.74 -11.54
N TYR A 239 10.00 2.02 -11.27
CA TYR A 239 8.67 2.49 -10.88
C TYR A 239 7.94 3.27 -12.00
N GLY A 240 8.11 2.87 -13.24
CA GLY A 240 7.32 3.34 -14.36
C GLY A 240 7.71 4.69 -14.93
N LYS A 241 8.86 5.24 -14.59
CA LYS A 241 9.32 6.53 -15.14
C LYS A 241 9.74 6.44 -16.61
N ASP A 242 10.15 5.26 -17.06
CA ASP A 242 10.50 4.97 -18.45
C ASP A 242 9.33 4.43 -19.28
N GLY A 243 8.11 4.47 -18.74
CA GLY A 243 6.90 4.04 -19.42
C GLY A 243 6.60 2.54 -19.28
N VAL A 244 7.36 1.80 -18.46
CA VAL A 244 7.09 0.40 -18.10
C VAL A 244 7.26 0.22 -16.59
N PHE A 245 6.59 -0.79 -16.03
CA PHE A 245 6.65 -1.07 -14.60
C PHE A 245 6.65 -2.59 -14.39
N LEU A 246 7.76 -3.14 -13.89
CA LEU A 246 7.98 -4.59 -13.68
C LEU A 246 7.59 -5.42 -14.92
N PRO A 247 8.15 -5.11 -16.11
CA PRO A 247 7.68 -5.68 -17.37
C PRO A 247 7.88 -7.18 -17.50
N GLY A 248 8.75 -7.77 -16.69
CA GLY A 248 9.00 -9.22 -16.68
C GLY A 248 7.98 -10.04 -15.88
N LEU A 249 7.05 -9.39 -15.15
CA LEU A 249 5.98 -10.10 -14.45
C LEU A 249 4.89 -10.56 -15.39
N ASN A 250 4.41 -11.79 -15.18
CA ASN A 250 3.15 -12.28 -15.74
C ASN A 250 2.05 -12.15 -14.67
N THR A 251 1.16 -11.20 -14.86
CA THR A 251 0.13 -10.84 -13.88
C THR A 251 -1.24 -11.39 -14.24
N LEU A 252 -2.20 -11.27 -13.33
CA LEU A 252 -3.62 -11.49 -13.60
C LEU A 252 -4.07 -10.76 -14.89
N TYR A 253 -3.61 -9.53 -15.09
CA TYR A 253 -4.00 -8.70 -16.22
C TYR A 253 -3.42 -9.20 -17.54
N ASN A 254 -2.19 -9.74 -17.56
CA ASN A 254 -1.62 -10.40 -18.73
C ASN A 254 -2.42 -11.66 -19.08
N VAL A 255 -2.73 -12.49 -18.09
CA VAL A 255 -3.53 -13.72 -18.28
C VAL A 255 -4.91 -13.40 -18.85
N LEU A 256 -5.57 -12.35 -18.34
CA LEU A 256 -6.88 -11.92 -18.85
C LEU A 256 -6.79 -11.28 -20.23
N HIS A 257 -5.73 -10.48 -20.50
CA HIS A 257 -5.47 -9.91 -21.83
C HIS A 257 -5.32 -11.00 -22.89
N ASP A 258 -4.48 -11.99 -22.62
CA ASP A 258 -4.24 -13.12 -23.53
C ASP A 258 -5.49 -13.97 -23.73
N ALA A 259 -6.37 -14.00 -22.74
CA ALA A 259 -7.68 -14.63 -22.86
C ALA A 259 -8.73 -13.76 -23.60
N GLY A 260 -8.39 -12.54 -24.03
CA GLY A 260 -9.25 -11.67 -24.84
C GLY A 260 -10.25 -10.84 -24.02
N TYR A 261 -9.96 -10.55 -22.76
CA TYR A 261 -10.78 -9.62 -21.95
C TYR A 261 -10.51 -8.17 -22.33
N TYR A 262 -11.56 -7.36 -22.33
CA TYR A 262 -11.42 -5.90 -22.26
C TYR A 262 -11.25 -5.48 -20.81
N GLN A 263 -10.18 -4.76 -20.51
CA GLN A 263 -9.79 -4.48 -19.14
C GLN A 263 -9.78 -2.98 -18.82
N ALA A 264 -10.30 -2.61 -17.67
CA ALA A 264 -10.27 -1.24 -17.19
C ALA A 264 -9.89 -1.14 -15.72
N LEU A 265 -9.03 -0.14 -15.40
CA LEU A 265 -8.75 0.32 -14.05
C LEU A 265 -9.50 1.61 -13.78
N MET A 266 -10.08 1.76 -12.59
CA MET A 266 -10.65 3.02 -12.10
C MET A 266 -10.12 3.35 -10.70
N VAL A 267 -9.62 4.56 -10.51
CA VAL A 267 -9.16 5.08 -9.21
C VAL A 267 -9.72 6.48 -8.95
N GLY A 268 -10.04 6.81 -7.71
CA GLY A 268 -10.57 8.14 -7.36
C GLY A 268 -9.50 9.25 -7.38
N SER A 269 -8.22 8.90 -7.35
CA SER A 269 -7.07 9.81 -7.33
C SER A 269 -6.41 9.96 -8.71
N ASP A 270 -5.24 10.61 -8.77
CA ASP A 270 -4.36 10.59 -9.94
C ASP A 270 -3.77 9.19 -10.13
N ALA A 271 -4.06 8.54 -11.25
CA ALA A 271 -3.56 7.18 -11.52
C ALA A 271 -2.04 7.11 -11.73
N ASN A 272 -1.37 8.23 -12.04
CA ASN A 272 0.09 8.27 -12.14
C ASN A 272 0.77 8.16 -10.77
N PHE A 273 0.06 8.51 -9.69
CA PHE A 273 0.63 8.41 -8.35
C PHE A 273 0.98 6.96 -8.03
N GLY A 274 2.21 6.74 -7.59
CA GLY A 274 2.73 5.41 -7.30
C GLY A 274 2.93 4.53 -8.53
N GLY A 275 2.98 5.08 -9.75
CA GLY A 275 3.19 4.30 -10.98
C GLY A 275 2.03 3.38 -11.38
N ARG A 276 0.87 3.48 -10.70
CA ARG A 276 -0.29 2.58 -10.92
C ARG A 276 -0.71 2.52 -12.37
N LYS A 277 -0.90 3.67 -13.02
CA LYS A 277 -1.27 3.71 -14.43
C LYS A 277 -0.28 2.93 -15.30
N THR A 278 1.01 3.19 -15.12
CA THR A 278 2.07 2.53 -15.89
C THR A 278 2.08 1.03 -15.63
N TYR A 279 1.94 0.59 -14.36
CA TYR A 279 1.86 -0.82 -14.03
C TYR A 279 0.72 -1.53 -14.77
N PHE A 280 -0.50 -1.02 -14.67
CA PHE A 280 -1.67 -1.63 -15.28
C PHE A 280 -1.60 -1.61 -16.81
N GLU A 281 -1.15 -0.50 -17.42
CA GLU A 281 -0.96 -0.41 -18.87
C GLU A 281 0.16 -1.33 -19.38
N THR A 282 1.26 -1.49 -18.64
CA THR A 282 2.34 -2.45 -18.96
C THR A 282 1.80 -3.88 -19.02
N HIS A 283 0.84 -4.21 -18.17
CA HIS A 283 0.31 -5.56 -18.04
C HIS A 283 -1.01 -5.81 -18.79
N GLY A 284 -1.35 -4.96 -19.77
CA GLY A 284 -2.43 -5.24 -20.72
C GLY A 284 -3.80 -4.69 -20.32
N VAL A 285 -3.88 -3.72 -19.40
CA VAL A 285 -5.12 -2.98 -19.13
C VAL A 285 -5.35 -1.96 -20.21
N ASP A 286 -6.51 -2.03 -20.91
CA ASP A 286 -6.84 -1.22 -22.08
C ASP A 286 -7.18 0.22 -21.73
N LYS A 287 -7.75 0.45 -20.55
CA LYS A 287 -8.25 1.77 -20.15
C LYS A 287 -8.04 2.08 -18.69
N VAL A 288 -7.56 3.28 -18.42
CA VAL A 288 -7.45 3.82 -17.05
C VAL A 288 -8.36 5.02 -16.89
N TYR A 289 -9.21 4.98 -15.87
CA TYR A 289 -10.10 6.04 -15.41
C TYR A 289 -9.62 6.58 -14.07
N ASP A 290 -9.52 7.89 -13.96
CA ASP A 290 -9.01 8.59 -12.78
C ASP A 290 -9.71 9.94 -12.61
N LEU A 291 -9.24 10.77 -11.68
CA LEU A 291 -9.75 12.12 -11.46
C LEU A 291 -9.77 12.96 -12.75
N TYR A 292 -8.72 12.87 -13.58
CA TYR A 292 -8.62 13.69 -14.78
C TYR A 292 -9.61 13.24 -15.85
N THR A 293 -9.79 11.95 -16.01
CA THR A 293 -10.81 11.39 -16.91
C THR A 293 -12.22 11.69 -16.41
N ALA A 294 -12.46 11.65 -15.08
CA ALA A 294 -13.74 12.02 -14.48
C ALA A 294 -14.11 13.50 -14.74
N ARG A 295 -13.12 14.39 -14.65
CA ARG A 295 -13.30 15.82 -15.03
C ARG A 295 -13.60 15.98 -16.52
N ALA A 296 -12.86 15.28 -17.38
CA ALA A 296 -13.06 15.32 -18.84
C ALA A 296 -14.42 14.77 -19.25
N ASP A 297 -14.92 13.75 -18.57
CA ASP A 297 -16.22 13.13 -18.81
C ASP A 297 -17.39 13.90 -18.15
N GLY A 298 -17.10 14.97 -17.39
CA GLY A 298 -18.10 15.80 -16.72
C GLY A 298 -18.78 15.13 -15.50
N ILE A 299 -18.15 14.11 -14.93
CA ILE A 299 -18.61 13.47 -13.68
C ILE A 299 -18.47 14.43 -12.50
N VAL A 300 -17.36 15.16 -12.48
CA VAL A 300 -17.06 16.21 -11.51
C VAL A 300 -16.61 17.48 -12.24
N PRO A 301 -16.71 18.68 -11.63
CA PRO A 301 -16.21 19.92 -12.21
C PRO A 301 -14.73 19.85 -12.62
N ALA A 302 -14.32 20.66 -13.58
CA ALA A 302 -12.96 20.65 -14.13
C ALA A 302 -11.86 20.97 -13.11
N ASP A 303 -12.19 21.72 -12.06
CA ASP A 303 -11.32 22.08 -10.96
C ASP A 303 -11.57 21.28 -9.66
N TYR A 304 -12.44 20.26 -9.73
CA TYR A 304 -12.80 19.44 -8.58
C TYR A 304 -11.59 18.68 -8.01
N PHE A 305 -11.33 18.85 -6.73
CA PHE A 305 -10.33 18.10 -5.99
C PHE A 305 -10.69 18.09 -4.51
N VAL A 306 -10.95 16.91 -3.96
CA VAL A 306 -11.13 16.71 -2.53
C VAL A 306 -10.25 15.55 -2.07
N TRP A 307 -9.71 15.65 -0.87
CA TRP A 307 -8.87 14.61 -0.27
C TRP A 307 -7.70 14.22 -1.19
N TRP A 308 -7.78 13.06 -1.82
CA TRP A 308 -6.78 12.54 -2.76
C TRP A 308 -7.20 12.68 -4.24
N GLY A 309 -8.34 13.29 -4.48
CA GLY A 309 -8.84 13.50 -5.85
C GLY A 309 -10.35 13.63 -5.93
N MET A 310 -11.07 12.52 -6.04
CA MET A 310 -12.52 12.40 -6.14
C MET A 310 -12.97 11.38 -5.09
N GLU A 311 -13.89 11.76 -4.21
CA GLU A 311 -14.43 10.88 -3.17
C GLU A 311 -15.23 9.71 -3.74
N ASP A 312 -15.43 8.68 -2.91
CA ASP A 312 -16.07 7.41 -3.29
C ASP A 312 -17.50 7.57 -3.81
N LEU A 313 -18.25 8.57 -3.31
CA LEU A 313 -19.58 8.89 -3.80
C LEU A 313 -19.60 9.11 -5.32
N HIS A 314 -18.70 9.91 -5.84
CA HIS A 314 -18.58 10.17 -7.28
C HIS A 314 -17.88 9.04 -8.02
N LEU A 315 -16.95 8.37 -7.36
CA LEU A 315 -16.25 7.21 -7.92
C LEU A 315 -17.22 6.07 -8.26
N TYR A 316 -18.12 5.72 -7.34
CA TYR A 316 -19.13 4.69 -7.59
C TYR A 316 -20.10 5.07 -8.71
N GLU A 317 -20.53 6.33 -8.78
CA GLU A 317 -21.39 6.78 -9.90
C GLU A 317 -20.67 6.74 -11.24
N TYR A 318 -19.37 7.06 -11.26
CA TYR A 318 -18.55 6.93 -12.46
C TYR A 318 -18.38 5.45 -12.85
N ALA A 319 -18.14 4.58 -11.88
CA ALA A 319 -18.03 3.13 -12.09
C ALA A 319 -19.29 2.54 -12.71
N LYS A 320 -20.49 2.91 -12.23
CA LYS A 320 -21.78 2.47 -12.78
C LYS A 320 -21.89 2.83 -14.28
N GLN A 321 -21.52 4.07 -14.65
CA GLN A 321 -21.57 4.50 -16.03
C GLN A 321 -20.61 3.73 -16.94
N LYS A 322 -19.39 3.42 -16.44
CA LYS A 322 -18.40 2.68 -17.24
C LYS A 322 -18.74 1.21 -17.34
N LEU A 323 -19.16 0.56 -16.25
CA LEU A 323 -19.64 -0.83 -16.27
C LEU A 323 -20.81 -1.03 -17.22
N THR A 324 -21.81 -0.11 -17.20
CA THR A 324 -22.93 -0.16 -18.13
C THR A 324 -22.47 -0.14 -19.59
N LYS A 325 -21.42 0.64 -19.91
CA LYS A 325 -20.87 0.69 -21.27
C LYS A 325 -20.03 -0.55 -21.61
N MET A 326 -19.24 -1.06 -20.64
CA MET A 326 -18.42 -2.26 -20.83
C MET A 326 -19.30 -3.49 -21.08
N ALA A 327 -20.39 -3.62 -20.35
CA ALA A 327 -21.34 -4.72 -20.48
C ALA A 327 -22.11 -4.76 -21.82
N GLN A 328 -22.03 -3.70 -22.63
CA GLN A 328 -22.61 -3.65 -23.99
C GLN A 328 -21.68 -4.24 -25.07
N GLN A 329 -20.46 -4.62 -24.69
CA GLN A 329 -19.49 -5.21 -25.61
C GLN A 329 -19.67 -6.72 -25.67
N ASP A 330 -19.32 -7.33 -26.81
CA ASP A 330 -19.46 -8.79 -27.01
C ASP A 330 -18.38 -9.59 -26.29
N GLN A 331 -17.25 -8.96 -25.93
CA GLN A 331 -16.13 -9.63 -25.24
C GLN A 331 -16.29 -9.57 -23.72
N PRO A 332 -15.76 -10.58 -22.99
CA PRO A 332 -15.77 -10.54 -21.53
C PRO A 332 -14.93 -9.35 -21.02
N PHE A 333 -15.31 -8.80 -19.88
CA PHE A 333 -14.60 -7.65 -19.30
C PHE A 333 -14.00 -7.96 -17.93
N ALA A 334 -12.93 -7.23 -17.60
CA ALA A 334 -12.39 -7.14 -16.25
C ALA A 334 -12.33 -5.67 -15.82
N PHE A 335 -13.05 -5.34 -14.76
CA PHE A 335 -13.10 -4.01 -14.19
C PHE A 335 -12.47 -4.02 -12.79
N THR A 336 -11.37 -3.32 -12.64
CA THR A 336 -10.67 -3.13 -11.36
C THR A 336 -10.91 -1.72 -10.86
N MET A 337 -11.26 -1.57 -9.58
CA MET A 337 -11.39 -0.24 -8.98
C MET A 337 -10.74 -0.17 -7.60
N LEU A 338 -10.34 1.04 -7.20
CA LEU A 338 -9.79 1.36 -5.88
C LEU A 338 -10.56 2.55 -5.30
N THR A 339 -11.11 2.38 -4.10
CA THR A 339 -11.75 3.45 -3.32
C THR A 339 -10.71 4.38 -2.68
N VAL A 340 -11.14 5.49 -2.07
CA VAL A 340 -10.20 6.52 -1.59
C VAL A 340 -10.56 7.14 -0.24
N ASP A 341 -11.83 7.14 0.17
CA ASP A 341 -12.30 7.89 1.34
C ASP A 341 -11.66 7.41 2.66
N THR A 342 -11.34 6.13 2.75
CA THR A 342 -10.72 5.50 3.92
C THR A 342 -9.20 5.67 4.00
N HIS A 343 -8.58 6.38 3.05
CA HIS A 343 -7.13 6.62 3.07
C HIS A 343 -6.70 7.41 4.32
N HIS A 344 -5.59 6.98 4.94
CA HIS A 344 -5.03 7.65 6.13
C HIS A 344 -4.58 9.10 5.82
N VAL A 345 -4.56 10.02 6.75
CA VAL A 345 -4.83 9.92 8.19
C VAL A 345 -6.27 10.34 8.45
N GLY A 346 -7.06 9.48 9.11
CA GLY A 346 -8.40 9.80 9.57
C GLY A 346 -9.50 9.78 8.51
N GLY A 347 -9.19 9.45 7.24
CA GLY A 347 -10.13 9.36 6.14
C GLY A 347 -10.79 10.69 5.74
N TYR A 348 -11.64 10.63 4.71
CA TYR A 348 -12.45 11.74 4.25
C TYR A 348 -13.94 11.50 4.55
N ALA A 349 -14.50 12.32 5.41
CA ALA A 349 -15.93 12.28 5.69
C ALA A 349 -16.72 13.01 4.57
N CYS A 350 -17.26 12.24 3.62
CA CYS A 350 -18.10 12.79 2.57
C CYS A 350 -19.49 13.19 3.11
N SER A 351 -20.34 13.76 2.26
CA SER A 351 -21.68 14.22 2.64
C SER A 351 -22.62 13.10 3.14
N LEU A 352 -22.30 11.83 2.89
CA LEU A 352 -23.09 10.66 3.30
C LEU A 352 -22.65 10.06 4.64
N CYS A 353 -21.46 10.41 5.16
CA CYS A 353 -20.88 9.72 6.33
C CYS A 353 -21.68 9.91 7.63
N GLY A 354 -22.30 11.08 7.85
CA GLY A 354 -22.93 11.36 9.13
C GLY A 354 -21.91 11.53 10.28
N ASN A 355 -22.37 11.40 11.53
CA ASN A 355 -21.60 11.60 12.76
C ASN A 355 -22.07 10.66 13.89
N ALA A 356 -22.28 9.39 13.59
CA ALA A 356 -22.79 8.40 14.55
C ALA A 356 -21.75 8.02 15.62
N TYR A 357 -20.47 8.17 15.31
CA TYR A 357 -19.35 7.84 16.16
C TYR A 357 -18.54 9.09 16.53
N GLU A 358 -17.90 9.06 17.70
CA GLU A 358 -17.05 10.15 18.18
C GLU A 358 -15.76 10.30 17.35
N GLU A 359 -15.12 9.18 17.00
CA GLU A 359 -13.98 9.16 16.10
C GLU A 359 -14.45 9.34 14.65
N ASN A 360 -13.88 10.34 13.95
CA ASN A 360 -14.27 10.61 12.56
C ASN A 360 -13.99 9.41 11.64
N TYR A 361 -12.90 8.69 11.88
CA TYR A 361 -12.51 7.56 11.04
C TYR A 361 -13.52 6.41 11.11
N ASP A 362 -14.18 6.20 12.27
CA ASP A 362 -15.26 5.22 12.42
C ASP A 362 -16.47 5.58 11.53
N ASN A 363 -16.81 6.88 11.44
CA ASN A 363 -17.87 7.36 10.54
C ASN A 363 -17.50 7.13 9.07
N VAL A 364 -16.23 7.29 8.70
CA VAL A 364 -15.74 7.07 7.34
C VAL A 364 -15.82 5.58 6.96
N TYR A 365 -15.35 4.66 7.83
CA TYR A 365 -15.45 3.23 7.57
C TYR A 365 -16.89 2.74 7.49
N SER A 366 -17.75 3.23 8.38
CA SER A 366 -19.18 2.93 8.33
C SER A 366 -19.83 3.43 7.03
N CYS A 367 -19.44 4.60 6.55
CA CYS A 367 -19.90 5.15 5.29
C CYS A 367 -19.39 4.33 4.09
N ALA A 368 -18.10 3.98 4.08
CA ALA A 368 -17.49 3.16 3.03
C ALA A 368 -18.18 1.78 2.91
N SER A 369 -18.50 1.14 4.07
CA SER A 369 -19.26 -0.10 4.10
C SER A 369 -20.62 0.03 3.41
N LYS A 370 -21.38 1.09 3.72
CA LYS A 370 -22.69 1.35 3.11
C LYS A 370 -22.60 1.63 1.62
N GLN A 371 -21.63 2.45 1.21
CA GLN A 371 -21.46 2.79 -0.21
C GLN A 371 -21.03 1.58 -1.03
N ALA A 372 -20.08 0.78 -0.55
CA ALA A 372 -19.65 -0.46 -1.19
C ALA A 372 -20.81 -1.45 -1.34
N ALA A 373 -21.56 -1.69 -0.27
CA ALA A 373 -22.72 -2.58 -0.31
C ALA A 373 -23.81 -2.09 -1.27
N ALA A 374 -24.09 -0.79 -1.31
CA ALA A 374 -25.04 -0.21 -2.25
C ALA A 374 -24.57 -0.36 -3.72
N PHE A 375 -23.26 -0.25 -3.97
CA PHE A 375 -22.70 -0.50 -5.29
C PHE A 375 -22.82 -1.97 -5.71
N ILE A 376 -22.53 -2.91 -4.80
CA ILE A 376 -22.73 -4.34 -5.05
C ILE A 376 -24.20 -4.65 -5.33
N GLN A 377 -25.13 -4.10 -4.54
CA GLN A 377 -26.55 -4.26 -4.78
C GLN A 377 -26.98 -3.74 -6.17
N TRP A 378 -26.40 -2.63 -6.63
CA TRP A 378 -26.64 -2.14 -7.97
C TRP A 378 -26.11 -3.11 -9.04
N ILE A 379 -24.87 -3.67 -8.87
CA ILE A 379 -24.31 -4.67 -9.79
C ILE A 379 -25.23 -5.89 -9.87
N GLN A 380 -25.73 -6.37 -8.74
CA GLN A 380 -26.61 -7.56 -8.66
C GLN A 380 -27.96 -7.39 -9.39
N GLN A 381 -28.33 -6.15 -9.72
CA GLN A 381 -29.54 -5.83 -10.48
C GLN A 381 -29.30 -5.70 -12.00
N GLN A 382 -28.05 -5.84 -12.45
CA GLN A 382 -27.69 -5.71 -13.85
C GLN A 382 -27.75 -7.06 -14.59
N ASP A 383 -28.10 -7.04 -15.86
CA ASP A 383 -28.21 -8.26 -16.69
C ASP A 383 -26.88 -9.03 -16.80
N PHE A 384 -25.75 -8.33 -16.67
CA PHE A 384 -24.43 -8.96 -16.72
C PHE A 384 -24.03 -9.68 -15.41
N TYR A 385 -24.77 -9.51 -14.32
CA TYR A 385 -24.40 -10.05 -13.02
C TYR A 385 -24.31 -11.59 -12.99
N GLU A 386 -25.23 -12.29 -13.65
CA GLU A 386 -25.24 -13.76 -13.63
C GLU A 386 -23.92 -14.35 -14.13
N ASN A 387 -23.29 -13.71 -15.14
CA ASN A 387 -22.00 -14.11 -15.68
C ASN A 387 -20.84 -13.24 -15.17
N THR A 388 -20.90 -12.76 -13.92
CA THR A 388 -19.85 -11.89 -13.33
C THR A 388 -19.42 -12.42 -11.97
N THR A 389 -18.12 -12.59 -11.80
CA THR A 389 -17.49 -12.81 -10.49
C THR A 389 -17.08 -11.48 -9.90
N ILE A 390 -17.45 -11.23 -8.62
CA ILE A 390 -17.09 -10.01 -7.91
C ILE A 390 -16.15 -10.37 -6.77
N ILE A 391 -15.02 -9.69 -6.69
CA ILE A 391 -14.07 -9.80 -5.58
C ILE A 391 -13.98 -8.44 -4.91
N ILE A 392 -14.15 -8.42 -3.60
CA ILE A 392 -14.01 -7.24 -2.76
C ILE A 392 -12.92 -7.56 -1.75
N THR A 393 -11.90 -6.72 -1.67
CA THR A 393 -10.79 -6.93 -0.74
C THR A 393 -10.26 -5.60 -0.23
N GLY A 394 -9.76 -5.58 1.01
CA GLY A 394 -8.84 -4.52 1.40
C GLY A 394 -7.56 -4.64 0.59
N ASP A 395 -6.97 -3.52 0.21
CA ASP A 395 -5.68 -3.54 -0.47
C ASP A 395 -4.55 -3.80 0.54
N HIS A 396 -4.44 -3.00 1.57
CA HIS A 396 -3.48 -3.13 2.67
C HIS A 396 -4.09 -2.64 4.00
N PHE A 397 -3.36 -2.80 5.10
CA PHE A 397 -3.81 -2.29 6.41
C PHE A 397 -3.70 -0.77 6.47
N SER A 398 -4.63 -0.14 7.17
CA SER A 398 -4.56 1.30 7.39
C SER A 398 -3.24 1.69 8.07
N MET A 399 -2.55 2.67 7.49
CA MET A 399 -1.31 3.20 8.05
C MET A 399 -1.54 4.15 9.23
N ASP A 400 -2.80 4.43 9.64
CA ASP A 400 -3.09 5.25 10.81
C ASP A 400 -2.82 4.49 12.12
N SER A 401 -1.53 4.32 12.43
CA SER A 401 -1.09 3.62 13.64
C SER A 401 -1.60 4.28 14.93
N GLY A 402 -1.83 5.60 14.89
CA GLY A 402 -2.38 6.33 16.03
C GLY A 402 -3.83 5.94 16.33
N TYR A 403 -4.62 5.71 15.31
CA TYR A 403 -6.00 5.23 15.43
C TYR A 403 -6.03 3.83 16.06
N PHE A 404 -5.28 2.86 15.51
CA PHE A 404 -5.28 1.49 16.02
C PHE A 404 -4.75 1.35 17.43
N LYS A 405 -3.72 2.13 17.81
CA LYS A 405 -3.25 2.17 19.21
C LYS A 405 -4.33 2.58 20.20
N ARG A 406 -5.26 3.43 19.78
CA ARG A 406 -6.37 3.89 20.64
C ARG A 406 -7.55 2.92 20.66
N THR A 407 -7.80 2.20 19.57
CA THR A 407 -9.04 1.43 19.37
C THR A 407 -8.87 -0.08 19.46
N ALA A 408 -7.77 -0.64 18.98
CA ALA A 408 -7.59 -2.09 18.86
C ALA A 408 -6.77 -2.73 20.00
N GLY A 409 -5.99 -1.94 20.75
CA GLY A 409 -4.99 -2.48 21.68
C GLY A 409 -3.69 -2.93 20.99
N GLU A 410 -2.63 -3.12 21.80
CA GLU A 410 -1.27 -3.40 21.27
C GLU A 410 -1.11 -4.84 20.79
N ASP A 411 -1.88 -5.79 21.32
CA ASP A 411 -1.75 -7.23 21.06
C ASP A 411 -2.66 -7.76 19.95
N TYR A 412 -3.46 -6.91 19.29
CA TYR A 412 -4.38 -7.34 18.24
C TYR A 412 -3.66 -7.53 16.91
N THR A 413 -3.77 -8.74 16.34
CA THR A 413 -3.27 -9.03 14.98
C THR A 413 -4.30 -8.63 13.94
N ARG A 414 -3.93 -7.71 13.05
CA ARG A 414 -4.77 -7.14 12.00
C ARG A 414 -4.87 -8.07 10.81
N HIS A 415 -6.03 -8.04 10.13
CA HIS A 415 -6.26 -8.83 8.91
C HIS A 415 -7.07 -8.03 7.88
N GLY A 416 -6.66 -8.12 6.61
CA GLY A 416 -7.36 -7.47 5.50
C GLY A 416 -8.69 -8.14 5.20
N TYR A 417 -9.70 -7.34 4.83
CA TYR A 417 -11.03 -7.83 4.46
C TYR A 417 -11.00 -8.54 3.10
N ASN A 418 -11.83 -9.58 2.90
CA ASN A 418 -12.10 -10.18 1.60
C ASN A 418 -13.54 -10.73 1.51
N CYS A 419 -14.09 -10.74 0.30
CA CYS A 419 -15.38 -11.36 0.00
C CYS A 419 -15.44 -11.71 -1.50
N PHE A 420 -15.87 -12.93 -1.82
CA PHE A 420 -16.04 -13.42 -3.18
C PHE A 420 -17.53 -13.65 -3.44
N ILE A 421 -18.11 -12.91 -4.37
CA ILE A 421 -19.53 -12.97 -4.70
C ILE A 421 -19.69 -13.60 -6.09
N ASN A 422 -20.63 -14.52 -6.20
CA ASN A 422 -20.93 -15.23 -7.44
C ASN A 422 -19.68 -15.91 -8.05
N ALA A 423 -18.85 -16.54 -7.21
CA ALA A 423 -17.72 -17.36 -7.67
C ALA A 423 -18.23 -18.57 -8.46
N ALA A 424 -17.51 -18.94 -9.53
CA ALA A 424 -17.84 -20.10 -10.36
C ALA A 424 -17.32 -21.41 -9.76
N ALA A 425 -16.36 -21.35 -8.85
CA ALA A 425 -15.80 -22.52 -8.17
C ALA A 425 -16.31 -22.61 -6.74
N GLU A 426 -16.46 -23.86 -6.27
CA GLU A 426 -16.70 -24.17 -4.86
C GLU A 426 -15.39 -24.53 -4.16
N PRO A 427 -15.13 -24.07 -2.94
CA PRO A 427 -13.97 -24.45 -2.17
C PRO A 427 -13.88 -25.96 -1.95
N GLN A 428 -12.73 -26.56 -2.21
CA GLN A 428 -12.46 -27.97 -1.96
C GLN A 428 -11.93 -28.21 -0.54
N GLY A 429 -11.38 -27.18 0.09
CA GLY A 429 -10.80 -27.17 1.43
C GLY A 429 -11.54 -26.30 2.41
N ALA A 430 -10.92 -26.10 3.59
CA ALA A 430 -11.45 -25.20 4.60
C ALA A 430 -11.37 -23.74 4.11
N THR A 431 -12.42 -22.97 4.40
CA THR A 431 -12.46 -21.53 4.15
C THR A 431 -12.16 -20.72 5.41
N THR A 432 -12.19 -21.37 6.57
CA THR A 432 -11.92 -20.79 7.88
C THR A 432 -10.68 -21.42 8.51
N ASN A 433 -10.06 -20.72 9.48
CA ASN A 433 -8.83 -21.13 10.14
C ASN A 433 -7.67 -21.37 9.15
N ARG A 434 -7.59 -20.54 8.11
CA ARG A 434 -6.56 -20.52 7.09
C ARG A 434 -5.66 -19.30 7.23
N GLN A 435 -4.35 -19.47 7.09
CA GLN A 435 -3.46 -18.34 6.95
C GLN A 435 -3.14 -18.11 5.48
N PHE A 436 -3.33 -16.89 5.02
CA PHE A 436 -3.06 -16.50 3.64
C PHE A 436 -2.69 -15.01 3.55
N THR A 437 -2.16 -14.62 2.41
CA THR A 437 -1.56 -13.31 2.17
C THR A 437 -2.13 -12.67 0.90
N PRO A 438 -1.85 -11.40 0.62
CA PRO A 438 -2.18 -10.78 -0.66
C PRO A 438 -1.68 -11.54 -1.89
N LEU A 439 -0.58 -12.31 -1.75
CA LEU A 439 -0.01 -13.08 -2.84
C LEU A 439 -0.96 -14.19 -3.35
N ASP A 440 -1.76 -14.75 -2.44
CA ASP A 440 -2.70 -15.84 -2.73
C ASP A 440 -3.92 -15.38 -3.54
N MET A 441 -4.15 -14.05 -3.61
CA MET A 441 -5.32 -13.50 -4.31
C MET A 441 -5.25 -13.67 -5.82
N PHE A 442 -4.07 -13.71 -6.43
CA PHE A 442 -3.93 -13.92 -7.88
C PHE A 442 -4.51 -15.26 -8.36
N PRO A 443 -4.00 -16.42 -7.95
CA PRO A 443 -4.56 -17.69 -8.35
C PRO A 443 -5.99 -17.90 -7.86
N THR A 444 -6.33 -17.39 -6.67
CA THR A 444 -7.68 -17.46 -6.09
C THR A 444 -8.69 -16.69 -6.93
N THR A 445 -8.32 -15.52 -7.49
CA THR A 445 -9.16 -14.74 -8.40
C THR A 445 -9.50 -15.54 -9.66
N LEU A 446 -8.50 -16.13 -10.31
CA LEU A 446 -8.72 -16.95 -11.50
C LEU A 446 -9.58 -18.19 -11.20
N ALA A 447 -9.35 -18.84 -10.06
CA ALA A 447 -10.18 -19.96 -9.62
C ALA A 447 -11.63 -19.53 -9.37
N ALA A 448 -11.86 -18.38 -8.73
CA ALA A 448 -13.20 -17.81 -8.54
C ALA A 448 -13.93 -17.56 -9.87
N MET A 449 -13.18 -17.22 -10.94
CA MET A 449 -13.73 -17.08 -12.30
C MET A 449 -13.95 -18.42 -13.02
N GLY A 450 -13.66 -19.55 -12.39
CA GLY A 450 -13.81 -20.89 -12.93
C GLY A 450 -12.60 -21.40 -13.72
N CYS A 451 -11.45 -20.72 -13.65
CA CYS A 451 -10.23 -21.20 -14.28
C CYS A 451 -9.64 -22.38 -13.51
N ARG A 452 -9.04 -23.32 -14.24
CA ARG A 452 -8.23 -24.41 -13.68
C ARG A 452 -6.76 -24.04 -13.81
N ILE A 453 -6.04 -24.11 -12.71
CA ILE A 453 -4.62 -23.76 -12.61
C ILE A 453 -3.85 -25.06 -12.31
N GLU A 454 -2.91 -25.42 -13.16
CA GLU A 454 -2.08 -26.60 -12.93
C GLU A 454 -1.22 -26.39 -11.66
N GLY A 455 -1.38 -27.29 -10.68
CA GLY A 455 -0.66 -27.23 -9.41
C GLY A 455 -1.18 -26.20 -8.42
N ASP A 456 -2.26 -25.46 -8.74
CA ASP A 456 -2.95 -24.52 -7.85
C ASP A 456 -2.06 -23.39 -7.26
N GLN A 457 -1.01 -22.99 -8.00
CA GLN A 457 -0.09 -21.92 -7.57
C GLN A 457 0.32 -21.05 -8.75
N LEU A 458 0.35 -19.72 -8.55
CA LEU A 458 0.90 -18.71 -9.46
C LEU A 458 1.71 -17.68 -8.65
N GLY A 459 2.92 -17.37 -9.10
CA GLY A 459 3.84 -16.64 -8.25
C GLY A 459 4.14 -17.44 -6.97
N PHE A 460 4.06 -16.78 -5.83
CA PHE A 460 4.04 -17.43 -4.51
C PHE A 460 2.62 -17.76 -4.04
N GLY A 461 1.61 -17.23 -4.70
CA GLY A 461 0.22 -17.38 -4.28
C GLY A 461 -0.35 -18.77 -4.55
N VAL A 462 -1.10 -19.29 -3.61
CA VAL A 462 -1.82 -20.55 -3.68
C VAL A 462 -3.33 -20.29 -3.83
N ASN A 463 -3.97 -21.07 -4.71
CA ASN A 463 -5.41 -21.03 -4.91
C ASN A 463 -6.17 -21.49 -3.65
N LEU A 464 -6.86 -20.58 -2.98
CA LEU A 464 -7.60 -20.85 -1.74
C LEU A 464 -8.83 -21.73 -1.94
N PHE A 465 -9.33 -21.89 -3.18
CA PHE A 465 -10.38 -22.86 -3.49
C PHE A 465 -9.87 -24.30 -3.49
N SER A 466 -8.55 -24.52 -3.56
CA SER A 466 -7.93 -25.86 -3.52
C SER A 466 -7.72 -26.35 -2.09
N ASN A 467 -7.31 -27.64 -1.98
CA ASN A 467 -6.87 -28.21 -0.70
C ASN A 467 -5.39 -27.94 -0.38
N ARG A 468 -4.69 -27.19 -1.23
CA ARG A 468 -3.27 -26.88 -1.03
C ARG A 468 -3.10 -25.90 0.12
N ILE A 469 -2.11 -26.14 0.98
CA ILE A 469 -1.70 -25.18 2.01
C ILE A 469 -0.93 -24.01 1.35
N THR A 470 -1.08 -22.81 1.89
CA THR A 470 -0.38 -21.62 1.43
C THR A 470 1.07 -21.63 1.88
N LEU A 471 1.94 -20.83 1.26
CA LEU A 471 3.33 -20.75 1.69
C LEU A 471 3.46 -20.17 3.11
N VAL A 472 2.57 -19.26 3.51
CA VAL A 472 2.57 -18.76 4.89
C VAL A 472 2.14 -19.83 5.91
N GLU A 473 1.29 -20.78 5.52
CA GLU A 473 0.97 -21.95 6.34
C GLU A 473 2.12 -22.96 6.39
N GLU A 474 2.87 -23.11 5.31
CA GLU A 474 3.99 -24.06 5.22
C GLU A 474 5.24 -23.59 5.97
N TYR A 475 5.64 -22.33 5.75
CA TYR A 475 6.85 -21.75 6.34
C TYR A 475 6.62 -21.16 7.74
N GLY A 476 5.36 -20.77 8.04
CA GLY A 476 5.02 -19.90 9.16
C GLY A 476 5.25 -18.42 8.82
N TYR A 477 4.40 -17.54 9.36
CA TYR A 477 4.34 -16.12 8.99
C TYR A 477 5.68 -15.38 9.13
N GLU A 478 6.33 -15.54 10.29
CA GLU A 478 7.59 -14.83 10.58
C GLU A 478 8.72 -15.26 9.62
N ALA A 479 8.89 -16.58 9.43
CA ALA A 479 9.94 -17.11 8.57
C ALA A 479 9.68 -16.73 7.10
N PHE A 480 8.43 -16.82 6.64
CA PHE A 480 8.07 -16.42 5.27
C PHE A 480 8.34 -14.93 5.03
N CYS A 481 7.96 -14.06 5.98
CA CYS A 481 8.24 -12.64 5.88
C CYS A 481 9.75 -12.32 5.89
N GLU A 482 10.55 -13.04 6.66
CA GLU A 482 12.01 -12.84 6.65
C GLU A 482 12.63 -13.24 5.31
N GLU A 483 12.19 -14.34 4.71
CA GLU A 483 12.63 -14.74 3.36
C GLU A 483 12.23 -13.69 2.28
N LEU A 484 11.00 -13.16 2.36
CA LEU A 484 10.52 -12.15 1.40
C LEU A 484 11.25 -10.81 1.47
N LYS A 485 11.90 -10.47 2.60
CA LYS A 485 12.70 -9.24 2.77
C LYS A 485 14.09 -9.35 2.20
N GLN A 486 14.63 -10.57 2.09
CA GLN A 486 16.00 -10.79 1.68
C GLN A 486 16.20 -10.48 0.20
N ARG A 487 17.44 -10.14 -0.16
CA ARG A 487 17.82 -9.89 -1.54
C ARG A 487 17.66 -11.14 -2.39
N THR A 488 17.18 -10.98 -3.61
CA THR A 488 17.07 -12.02 -4.61
C THR A 488 17.59 -11.53 -5.95
N GLU A 489 18.53 -12.25 -6.55
CA GLU A 489 19.01 -11.98 -7.92
C GLU A 489 17.93 -12.31 -8.95
N TYR A 490 17.08 -13.30 -8.65
CA TYR A 490 15.98 -13.69 -9.52
C TYR A 490 15.02 -12.55 -9.83
N TYR A 491 14.65 -11.75 -8.82
CA TYR A 491 13.71 -10.63 -8.98
C TYR A 491 14.32 -9.53 -9.87
N GLU A 492 15.58 -9.20 -9.63
CA GLU A 492 16.29 -8.16 -10.38
C GLU A 492 16.49 -8.57 -11.85
N GLU A 493 16.81 -9.83 -12.13
CA GLU A 493 17.11 -10.32 -13.47
C GLU A 493 15.86 -10.58 -14.31
N HIS A 494 14.72 -10.89 -13.69
CA HIS A 494 13.55 -11.40 -14.41
C HIS A 494 12.36 -10.43 -14.40
N PHE A 495 12.24 -9.51 -13.43
CA PHE A 495 11.05 -8.67 -13.30
C PHE A 495 11.26 -7.20 -13.65
N HIS A 496 12.49 -6.70 -13.57
CA HIS A 496 12.88 -5.32 -13.92
C HIS A 496 13.18 -5.07 -15.39
#